data_536d426df6b10d25096d99d404d662b5
#
_entry.id   536d426df6b10d25096d99d404d662b5
#
_cell.length_a   1.000
_cell.length_b   1.000
_cell.length_c   1.000
_cell.angle_alpha   90.00
_cell.angle_beta   90.00
_cell.angle_gamma   90.00
#
_symmetry.space_group_name_H-M   'P 1'
#
loop_
_entity.id
_entity.type
_entity.pdbx_description
1 polymer ?
#
loop_
_entity_poly.entity_id
_entity_poly.type
_entity_poly.pdbx_seq_one_letter_code
_entity_poly.pdbx_strand_id
1 'polypeptide(L)'
;MNQIVECVPNFSEGRDKKVIDEIIKAIESVSGIEVLDIDMGADTNRTVVTFIGNPNIISEAAFQGVKRASELIDMRAHEGTHPRMGATDVCPFIPVANVSMDDCIEIAKKTGQRIGTELNIPVYLYENAASTVSYTHLTLPTKA
;
A
#
# COMPACT_ATOMS: atom_id res chain seq x y z
N MET A 1 12.80 22.26 -3.15
CA MET A 1 13.51 21.05 -2.65
C MET A 1 12.70 19.83 -2.99
N ASN A 2 13.36 18.78 -3.42
CA ASN A 2 12.67 17.53 -3.75
C ASN A 2 12.17 16.86 -2.48
N GLN A 3 10.87 16.67 -2.43
CA GLN A 3 10.22 15.94 -1.36
C GLN A 3 9.97 14.51 -1.82
N ILE A 4 10.39 13.54 -1.03
CA ILE A 4 10.27 12.13 -1.38
C ILE A 4 9.63 11.35 -0.22
N VAL A 5 8.56 10.65 -0.54
CA VAL A 5 7.90 9.69 0.35
C VAL A 5 8.02 8.32 -0.28
N GLU A 6 8.30 7.33 0.54
CA GLU A 6 8.30 5.92 0.13
C GLU A 6 7.01 5.28 0.58
N CYS A 7 6.43 4.44 -0.26
CA CYS A 7 5.26 3.64 0.08
C CYS A 7 5.57 2.18 -0.18
N VAL A 8 5.20 1.32 0.77
CA VAL A 8 5.58 -0.10 0.74
C VAL A 8 4.37 -0.99 1.00
N PRO A 9 3.38 -0.99 0.09
CA PRO A 9 2.21 -1.85 0.28
C PRO A 9 2.55 -3.32 0.19
N ASN A 10 1.84 -4.12 0.98
CA ASN A 10 1.92 -5.57 0.98
C ASN A 10 0.62 -6.12 0.40
N PHE A 11 0.70 -6.78 -0.74
CA PHE A 11 -0.45 -7.37 -1.41
C PHE A 11 -0.52 -8.87 -1.15
N SER A 12 -1.74 -9.38 -0.96
CA SER A 12 -1.97 -10.78 -0.61
C SER A 12 -2.02 -11.68 -1.84
N GLU A 13 -1.03 -11.57 -2.70
CA GLU A 13 -0.82 -12.39 -3.87
C GLU A 13 0.67 -12.50 -4.12
N GLY A 14 1.23 -13.70 -4.08
CA GLY A 14 2.67 -13.90 -4.30
C GLY A 14 2.98 -14.97 -5.32
N ARG A 15 1.97 -15.50 -6.02
CA ARG A 15 2.12 -16.62 -6.94
C ARG A 15 1.75 -16.28 -8.38
N ASP A 16 0.76 -15.42 -8.60
CA ASP A 16 0.31 -15.05 -9.93
C ASP A 16 0.92 -13.72 -10.34
N LYS A 17 1.95 -13.79 -11.18
CA LYS A 17 2.66 -12.60 -11.66
C LYS A 17 1.75 -11.67 -12.47
N LYS A 18 0.75 -12.20 -13.16
CA LYS A 18 -0.17 -11.38 -13.95
C LYS A 18 -0.98 -10.43 -13.07
N VAL A 19 -1.42 -10.89 -11.92
CA VAL A 19 -2.13 -10.06 -10.95
C VAL A 19 -1.22 -8.94 -10.45
N ILE A 20 0.01 -9.29 -10.09
CA ILE A 20 0.97 -8.30 -9.60
C ILE A 20 1.30 -7.28 -10.69
N ASP A 21 1.51 -7.72 -11.94
CA ASP A 21 1.79 -6.81 -13.05
C ASP A 21 0.67 -5.79 -13.25
N GLU A 22 -0.59 -6.20 -13.08
CA GLU A 22 -1.73 -5.29 -13.20
C GLU A 22 -1.78 -4.28 -12.05
N ILE A 23 -1.44 -4.70 -10.85
CA ILE A 23 -1.35 -3.79 -9.70
C ILE A 23 -0.24 -2.77 -9.93
N ILE A 24 0.92 -3.22 -10.41
CA ILE A 24 2.05 -2.33 -10.72
C ILE A 24 1.67 -1.30 -11.78
N LYS A 25 0.96 -1.73 -12.83
CA LYS A 25 0.48 -0.81 -13.87
C LYS A 25 -0.41 0.29 -13.27
N ALA A 26 -1.28 -0.08 -12.35
CA ALA A 26 -2.16 0.89 -11.69
C ALA A 26 -1.35 1.90 -10.89
N ILE A 27 -0.33 1.46 -10.17
CA ILE A 27 0.55 2.33 -9.39
C ILE A 27 1.32 3.26 -10.34
N GLU A 28 1.89 2.70 -11.40
CA GLU A 28 2.71 3.46 -12.37
C GLU A 28 1.88 4.36 -13.27
N SER A 29 0.57 4.23 -13.28
CA SER A 29 -0.30 5.13 -14.05
C SER A 29 -0.25 6.55 -13.52
N VAL A 30 0.21 6.73 -12.29
CA VAL A 30 0.36 8.06 -11.69
C VAL A 30 1.73 8.62 -12.09
N SER A 31 1.71 9.72 -12.83
CA SER A 31 2.92 10.35 -13.33
C SER A 31 3.81 10.82 -12.18
N GLY A 32 5.10 10.54 -12.28
CA GLY A 32 6.08 10.93 -11.26
C GLY A 32 6.38 9.86 -10.21
N ILE A 33 5.69 8.73 -10.27
CA ILE A 33 5.94 7.60 -9.38
C ILE A 33 7.05 6.72 -9.95
N GLU A 34 7.94 6.25 -9.10
CA GLU A 34 8.99 5.31 -9.49
C GLU A 34 8.89 4.07 -8.61
N VAL A 35 8.70 2.92 -9.23
CA VAL A 35 8.71 1.62 -8.53
C VAL A 35 10.17 1.17 -8.41
N LEU A 36 10.61 0.96 -7.18
CA LEU A 36 11.99 0.60 -6.88
C LEU A 36 12.21 -0.90 -6.74
N ASP A 37 11.21 -1.61 -6.23
CA ASP A 37 11.36 -3.04 -5.96
C ASP A 37 10.01 -3.75 -5.94
N ILE A 38 10.02 -5.02 -6.39
CA ILE A 38 8.87 -5.90 -6.35
C ILE A 38 9.37 -7.24 -5.81
N ASP A 39 8.94 -7.60 -4.61
CA ASP A 39 9.38 -8.81 -3.94
C ASP A 39 8.20 -9.79 -3.80
N MET A 40 8.13 -10.76 -4.70
CA MET A 40 7.09 -11.78 -4.69
C MET A 40 7.52 -12.98 -3.84
N GLY A 41 6.70 -13.34 -2.84
CA GLY A 41 6.93 -14.49 -1.98
C GLY A 41 5.85 -15.56 -2.16
N ALA A 42 6.18 -16.66 -2.84
CA ALA A 42 5.22 -17.72 -3.12
C ALA A 42 4.77 -18.46 -1.85
N ASP A 43 5.68 -18.72 -0.92
CA ASP A 43 5.36 -19.43 0.31
C ASP A 43 4.40 -18.66 1.22
N THR A 44 4.64 -17.36 1.36
CA THR A 44 3.77 -16.48 2.14
C THR A 44 2.56 -16.02 1.35
N ASN A 45 2.55 -16.25 0.05
CA ASN A 45 1.55 -15.75 -0.89
C ASN A 45 1.35 -14.24 -0.74
N ARG A 46 2.46 -13.50 -0.78
CA ARG A 46 2.51 -12.07 -0.55
C ARG A 46 3.51 -11.42 -1.49
N THR A 47 3.21 -10.21 -1.91
CA THR A 47 4.15 -9.39 -2.67
C THR A 47 4.30 -8.05 -1.98
N VAL A 48 5.54 -7.65 -1.77
CA VAL A 48 5.88 -6.34 -1.22
C VAL A 48 6.37 -5.47 -2.37
N VAL A 49 5.70 -4.36 -2.59
CA VAL A 49 6.07 -3.40 -3.64
C VAL A 49 6.59 -2.14 -2.96
N THR A 50 7.74 -1.66 -3.42
CA THR A 50 8.31 -0.41 -2.91
C THR A 50 8.29 0.63 -4.03
N PHE A 51 7.68 1.78 -3.78
CA PHE A 51 7.72 2.88 -4.74
C PHE A 51 7.88 4.22 -4.03
N ILE A 52 8.36 5.20 -4.76
CA ILE A 52 8.60 6.54 -4.23
C ILE A 52 7.89 7.58 -5.10
N GLY A 53 7.63 8.72 -4.50
CA GLY A 53 7.05 9.86 -5.20
C GLY A 53 6.93 11.06 -4.29
N ASN A 54 6.51 12.15 -4.89
CA ASN A 54 6.23 13.40 -4.19
C ASN A 54 5.02 13.23 -3.28
N PRO A 55 4.95 13.91 -2.12
CA PRO A 55 3.79 13.81 -1.22
C PRO A 55 2.44 14.11 -1.88
N ASN A 56 2.42 14.92 -2.93
CA ASN A 56 1.18 15.30 -3.60
C ASN A 56 0.61 14.19 -4.48
N ILE A 57 1.43 13.22 -4.90
CA ILE A 57 1.03 12.16 -5.83
C ILE A 57 1.07 10.76 -5.23
N ILE A 58 1.83 10.57 -4.15
CA ILE A 58 2.02 9.24 -3.56
C ILE A 58 0.71 8.63 -3.07
N SER A 59 -0.19 9.45 -2.54
CA SER A 59 -1.51 9.02 -2.08
C SER A 59 -2.34 8.45 -3.24
N GLU A 60 -2.32 9.12 -4.39
CA GLU A 60 -3.06 8.65 -5.57
C GLU A 60 -2.52 7.31 -6.06
N ALA A 61 -1.20 7.16 -6.10
CA ALA A 61 -0.58 5.89 -6.52
C ALA A 61 -0.94 4.75 -5.56
N ALA A 62 -0.89 5.02 -4.25
CA ALA A 62 -1.27 4.03 -3.25
C ALA A 62 -2.75 3.64 -3.41
N PHE A 63 -3.61 4.61 -3.61
CA PHE A 63 -5.04 4.38 -3.82
C PHE A 63 -5.28 3.49 -5.05
N GLN A 64 -4.62 3.79 -6.17
CA GLN A 64 -4.78 3.00 -7.39
C GLN A 64 -4.30 1.55 -7.21
N GLY A 65 -3.20 1.36 -6.48
CA GLY A 65 -2.71 0.03 -6.16
C GLY A 65 -3.68 -0.77 -5.30
N VAL A 66 -4.22 -0.14 -4.26
CA VAL A 66 -5.20 -0.78 -3.36
C VAL A 66 -6.49 -1.10 -4.12
N LYS A 67 -6.96 -0.18 -4.95
CA LYS A 67 -8.17 -0.39 -5.75
C LYS A 67 -8.00 -1.59 -6.68
N ARG A 68 -6.89 -1.63 -7.41
CA ARG A 68 -6.66 -2.73 -8.36
C ARG A 68 -6.51 -4.06 -7.63
N ALA A 69 -5.81 -4.07 -6.51
CA ALA A 69 -5.67 -5.27 -5.69
C ALA A 69 -7.03 -5.79 -5.23
N SER A 70 -7.92 -4.89 -4.80
CA SER A 70 -9.25 -5.29 -4.34
C SER A 70 -10.11 -5.88 -5.46
N GLU A 71 -9.84 -5.50 -6.70
CA GLU A 71 -10.55 -6.03 -7.87
C GLU A 71 -10.05 -7.40 -8.29
N LEU A 72 -8.77 -7.69 -8.07
CA LEU A 72 -8.11 -8.87 -8.62
C LEU A 72 -7.86 -9.99 -7.60
N ILE A 73 -7.74 -9.67 -6.32
CA ILE A 73 -7.39 -10.65 -5.29
C ILE A 73 -8.63 -11.09 -4.52
N ASP A 74 -8.93 -12.39 -4.59
CA ASP A 74 -10.05 -12.97 -3.85
C ASP A 74 -9.53 -13.60 -2.56
N MET A 75 -9.75 -12.93 -1.44
CA MET A 75 -9.28 -13.39 -0.14
C MET A 75 -9.97 -14.65 0.35
N ARG A 76 -11.13 -15.01 -0.21
CA ARG A 76 -11.81 -16.26 0.13
C ARG A 76 -11.04 -17.48 -0.37
N ALA A 77 -10.24 -17.31 -1.43
CA ALA A 77 -9.42 -18.37 -2.01
C ALA A 77 -7.94 -18.24 -1.61
N HIS A 78 -7.61 -17.32 -0.70
CA HIS A 78 -6.22 -17.07 -0.33
C HIS A 78 -5.65 -18.18 0.53
N GLU A 79 -4.46 -18.65 0.15
CA GLU A 79 -3.67 -19.63 0.90
C GLU A 79 -2.24 -19.13 1.00
N GLY A 80 -1.64 -19.26 2.19
CA GLY A 80 -0.26 -18.88 2.41
C GLY A 80 0.14 -19.20 3.85
N THR A 81 1.44 -19.15 4.13
CA THR A 81 1.96 -19.46 5.46
C THR A 81 1.75 -18.34 6.47
N HIS A 82 1.37 -17.16 6.00
CA HIS A 82 1.04 -16.01 6.85
C HIS A 82 -0.44 -15.68 6.74
N PRO A 83 -1.14 -15.44 7.85
CA PRO A 83 -2.51 -14.95 7.78
C PRO A 83 -2.53 -13.53 7.18
N ARG A 84 -3.53 -13.23 6.40
CA ARG A 84 -3.71 -11.92 5.76
C ARG A 84 -5.09 -11.36 6.10
N MET A 85 -5.16 -10.04 6.31
CA MET A 85 -6.41 -9.38 6.64
C MET A 85 -7.15 -8.86 5.42
N GLY A 86 -6.48 -8.63 4.31
CA GLY A 86 -7.10 -8.12 3.09
C GLY A 86 -6.23 -8.26 1.88
N ALA A 87 -6.79 -7.88 0.71
CA ALA A 87 -6.07 -7.90 -0.57
C ALA A 87 -4.81 -7.01 -0.48
N THR A 88 -4.94 -5.86 0.17
CA THR A 88 -3.80 -5.07 0.61
C THR A 88 -3.76 -5.15 2.14
N ASP A 89 -2.76 -5.83 2.66
CA ASP A 89 -2.66 -6.08 4.09
C ASP A 89 -2.24 -4.82 4.85
N VAL A 90 -1.16 -4.20 4.42
CA VAL A 90 -0.68 -2.93 4.98
C VAL A 90 -0.20 -2.02 3.85
N CYS A 91 -0.19 -0.72 4.12
CA CYS A 91 0.26 0.28 3.15
C CYS A 91 0.98 1.42 3.89
N PRO A 92 2.25 1.22 4.27
CA PRO A 92 2.99 2.22 5.02
C PRO A 92 3.52 3.36 4.14
N PHE A 93 3.58 4.55 4.72
CA PHE A 93 4.19 5.73 4.11
C PHE A 93 5.38 6.16 4.98
N ILE A 94 6.54 6.29 4.35
CA ILE A 94 7.80 6.53 5.05
C ILE A 94 8.44 7.80 4.54
N PRO A 95 8.79 8.77 5.41
CA PRO A 95 9.47 9.97 4.96
C PRO A 95 10.91 9.65 4.53
N VAL A 96 11.31 10.13 3.36
CA VAL A 96 12.65 9.88 2.81
C VAL A 96 13.44 11.16 2.71
N ALA A 97 12.90 12.21 2.08
CA ALA A 97 13.63 13.46 1.89
C ALA A 97 12.69 14.66 1.98
N ASN A 98 13.05 15.61 2.82
CA ASN A 98 12.36 16.89 2.95
C ASN A 98 10.87 16.78 3.28
N VAL A 99 10.49 15.71 3.97
CA VAL A 99 9.12 15.39 4.38
C VAL A 99 9.18 14.96 5.83
N SER A 100 8.23 15.42 6.64
CA SER A 100 8.19 15.05 8.05
C SER A 100 7.33 13.79 8.27
N MET A 101 7.45 13.20 9.44
CA MET A 101 6.56 12.11 9.86
C MET A 101 5.11 12.60 9.91
N ASP A 102 4.87 13.83 10.36
CA ASP A 102 3.52 14.41 10.41
C ASP A 102 2.92 14.52 9.01
N ASP A 103 3.72 14.84 8.00
CA ASP A 103 3.28 14.86 6.61
C ASP A 103 2.83 13.47 6.17
N CYS A 104 3.57 12.44 6.54
CA CYS A 104 3.22 11.05 6.21
C CYS A 104 1.95 10.60 6.93
N ILE A 105 1.75 11.03 8.16
CA ILE A 105 0.51 10.77 8.90
C ILE A 105 -0.69 11.36 8.16
N GLU A 106 -0.57 12.59 7.68
CA GLU A 106 -1.65 13.23 6.93
C GLU A 106 -1.92 12.52 5.59
N ILE A 107 -0.87 12.07 4.91
CA ILE A 107 -0.99 11.29 3.68
C ILE A 107 -1.74 9.99 3.98
N ALA A 108 -1.39 9.30 5.04
CA ALA A 108 -2.04 8.05 5.43
C ALA A 108 -3.52 8.26 5.75
N LYS A 109 -3.84 9.32 6.49
CA LYS A 109 -5.24 9.66 6.82
C LYS A 109 -6.06 9.95 5.57
N LYS A 110 -5.52 10.76 4.67
CA LYS A 110 -6.16 11.11 3.41
C LYS A 110 -6.40 9.88 2.54
N THR A 111 -5.40 9.03 2.42
CA THR A 111 -5.48 7.80 1.63
C THR A 111 -6.50 6.84 2.24
N GLY A 112 -6.45 6.66 3.55
CA GLY A 112 -7.38 5.79 4.27
C GLY A 112 -8.82 6.24 4.15
N GLN A 113 -9.07 7.54 4.28
CA GLN A 113 -10.40 8.10 4.13
C GLN A 113 -10.95 7.84 2.73
N ARG A 114 -10.12 8.03 1.71
CA ARG A 114 -10.53 7.80 0.33
C ARG A 114 -10.83 6.33 0.06
N ILE A 115 -9.98 5.43 0.56
CA ILE A 115 -10.19 3.98 0.43
C ILE A 115 -11.51 3.59 1.11
N GLY A 116 -11.75 4.08 2.30
CA GLY A 116 -12.97 3.77 3.05
C GLY A 116 -14.23 4.25 2.34
N THR A 117 -14.23 5.48 1.81
CA THR A 117 -15.40 6.05 1.15
C THR A 117 -15.61 5.55 -0.28
N GLU A 118 -14.53 5.47 -1.07
CA GLU A 118 -14.67 5.14 -2.50
C GLU A 118 -14.65 3.65 -2.78
N LEU A 119 -13.90 2.87 -2.00
CA LEU A 119 -13.81 1.43 -2.20
C LEU A 119 -14.64 0.63 -1.19
N ASN A 120 -15.18 1.30 -0.19
CA ASN A 120 -15.96 0.66 0.88
C ASN A 120 -15.18 -0.47 1.56
N ILE A 121 -13.89 -0.23 1.80
CA ILE A 121 -12.99 -1.15 2.50
C ILE A 121 -12.68 -0.54 3.86
N PRO A 122 -12.88 -1.29 4.97
CA PRO A 122 -12.49 -0.80 6.30
C PRO A 122 -11.00 -0.53 6.35
N VAL A 123 -10.61 0.57 6.98
CA VAL A 123 -9.21 0.99 7.08
C VAL A 123 -8.91 1.30 8.53
N TYR A 124 -7.81 0.75 9.04
CA TYR A 124 -7.30 1.08 10.37
C TYR A 124 -5.99 1.83 10.21
N LEU A 125 -5.92 3.01 10.79
CA LEU A 125 -4.73 3.82 10.75
C LEU A 125 -3.82 3.44 11.92
N TYR A 126 -2.64 2.96 11.59
CA TYR A 126 -1.62 2.68 12.58
C TYR A 126 -0.78 3.92 12.75
N GLU A 127 -1.33 4.88 13.45
CA GLU A 127 -0.52 5.98 13.91
C GLU A 127 0.31 5.43 15.03
N ASN A 128 1.55 5.48 14.86
CA ASN A 128 2.34 4.82 15.79
C ASN A 128 2.41 5.48 17.14
N ALA A 129 1.69 4.92 18.03
CA ALA A 129 1.85 5.25 19.42
C ALA A 129 3.25 4.90 19.92
N ALA A 130 3.95 4.03 19.23
CA ALA A 130 5.30 3.70 19.64
C ALA A 130 6.27 4.63 18.95
N SER A 131 6.85 5.52 19.71
CA SER A 131 7.85 6.47 19.24
C SER A 131 9.06 5.82 18.57
N THR A 132 9.16 4.50 18.65
CA THR A 132 10.26 3.74 18.06
C THR A 132 10.06 3.41 16.57
N VAL A 133 8.87 3.59 16.03
CA VAL A 133 8.61 3.30 14.64
C VAL A 133 8.74 4.58 13.82
N SER A 134 9.41 4.48 12.69
CA SER A 134 9.73 5.63 11.84
C SER A 134 8.80 5.79 10.67
N TYR A 135 7.65 5.12 10.67
CA TYR A 135 6.69 5.21 9.58
C TYR A 135 5.25 5.10 10.08
N THR A 136 4.33 5.60 9.24
CA THR A 136 2.90 5.46 9.44
C THR A 136 2.33 4.59 8.35
N HIS A 137 1.43 3.68 8.69
CA HIS A 137 0.84 2.79 7.69
C HIS A 137 -0.64 2.55 7.94
N LEU A 138 -1.30 2.05 6.90
CA LEU A 138 -2.69 1.63 6.93
C LEU A 138 -2.75 0.11 7.02
N THR A 139 -3.72 -0.40 7.77
CA THR A 139 -4.06 -1.82 7.76
C THR A 139 -5.44 -1.94 7.12
N LEU A 140 -5.54 -2.76 6.08
CA LEU A 140 -6.73 -2.88 5.26
C LEU A 140 -7.29 -4.29 5.32
N PRO A 141 -8.22 -4.55 6.25
CA PRO A 141 -8.79 -5.89 6.38
C PRO A 141 -9.65 -6.26 5.18
N THR A 142 -9.87 -7.57 5.04
CA THR A 142 -10.75 -8.10 4.00
C THR A 142 -12.18 -7.60 4.23
N LYS A 143 -12.83 -7.21 3.16
CA LYS A 143 -14.25 -6.92 3.14
C LYS A 143 -15.01 -8.23 3.35
N ALA A 144 -15.84 -8.24 4.31
CA ALA A 144 -16.66 -9.42 4.60
C ALA A 144 -17.72 -9.65 3.52
#